data_c1f2966ed7de4e961754191feb928063
#
_entry.id   c1f2966ed7de4e961754191feb928063
#
_cell.length_a   1.000
_cell.length_b   1.000
_cell.length_c   1.000
_cell.angle_alpha   90.00
_cell.angle_beta   90.00
_cell.angle_gamma   90.00
#
_symmetry.space_group_name_H-M   'P 1'
#
loop_
_entity.id
_entity.type
_entity.pdbx_description
1 polymer ?
#
loop_
_entity_poly.entity_id
_entity_poly.type
_entity_poly.pdbx_seq_one_letter_code
_entity_poly.pdbx_strand_id
1 'polypeptide(L)'
;ERVLTQFPVLLTYLANIALLLPNYYGVFHDDFATAQGLPLVLSVLLVAGLIAIAISKRKQWPLFAFAVLWFFAGHALESTVFPLEYYFEHRNYLSLLGPVFALVVSISDRLPQLEARWRNASIAIAVVAMLFMSATTVRQTTLWGNALDQAYAAVEQHPGSPRAQSNFVEKLSQAGQFQVAFDYHMTVIDAEELSISPYIRWLEFSCILPGIEPPQDETLRRQSGQAPHDYGAIFSLNNLVFGILEGRCPNAPLGKIQLVLSELTANENFSVSQADLLFYSALLAASAEDFSAAAGLATESFKLRSDARVALYQINWLIRSDRLAEAATLLQALGQEYDREISASADLANRFQFLSDRLQRLGN
;
A
#
# COMPACT_ATOMS: atom_id res chain seq x y z
N GLU A 1 13.54 5.57 -17.13
CA GLU A 1 12.30 4.86 -17.48
C GLU A 1 11.08 5.61 -16.93
N ARG A 2 10.99 5.91 -15.61
CA ARG A 2 9.88 6.61 -14.96
C ARG A 2 9.46 7.92 -15.65
N VAL A 3 10.40 8.84 -15.89
CA VAL A 3 10.13 10.14 -16.53
C VAL A 3 9.52 9.96 -17.92
N LEU A 4 9.96 8.96 -18.66
CA LEU A 4 9.43 8.67 -20.00
C LEU A 4 7.98 8.16 -19.92
N THR A 5 7.64 7.35 -18.93
CA THR A 5 6.26 6.87 -18.71
C THR A 5 5.30 8.01 -18.36
N GLN A 6 5.78 9.15 -17.84
CA GLN A 6 4.91 10.28 -17.54
C GLN A 6 4.29 10.93 -18.79
N PHE A 7 4.91 10.85 -19.96
CA PHE A 7 4.34 11.44 -21.17
C PHE A 7 2.99 10.84 -21.58
N PRO A 8 2.85 9.53 -21.72
CA PRO A 8 1.53 8.91 -21.95
C PRO A 8 0.55 9.15 -20.80
N VAL A 9 1.01 9.17 -19.53
CA VAL A 9 0.17 9.49 -18.36
C VAL A 9 -0.43 10.89 -18.49
N LEU A 10 0.35 11.90 -18.84
CA LEU A 10 -0.12 13.28 -19.06
C LEU A 10 -1.17 13.36 -20.16
N LEU A 11 -1.02 12.58 -21.25
CA LEU A 11 -2.02 12.49 -22.30
C LEU A 11 -3.29 11.78 -21.83
N THR A 12 -3.18 10.77 -20.99
CA THR A 12 -4.32 10.10 -20.35
C THR A 12 -5.10 11.08 -19.49
N TYR A 13 -4.44 11.93 -18.69
CA TYR A 13 -5.11 12.99 -17.94
C TYR A 13 -5.85 13.94 -18.86
N LEU A 14 -5.25 14.40 -19.96
CA LEU A 14 -5.92 15.27 -20.93
C LEU A 14 -7.12 14.59 -21.60
N ALA A 15 -6.99 13.31 -21.96
CA ALA A 15 -8.07 12.52 -22.54
C ALA A 15 -9.25 12.37 -21.56
N ASN A 16 -8.98 12.05 -20.30
CA ASN A 16 -10.00 11.90 -19.27
C ASN A 16 -10.74 13.20 -19.00
N ILE A 17 -10.05 14.35 -19.02
CA ILE A 17 -10.67 15.68 -18.93
C ILE A 17 -11.59 15.95 -20.12
N ALA A 18 -11.11 15.67 -21.34
CA ALA A 18 -11.84 16.00 -22.56
C ALA A 18 -13.04 15.08 -22.80
N LEU A 19 -12.91 13.80 -22.44
CA LEU A 19 -13.92 12.76 -22.73
C LEU A 19 -14.84 12.47 -21.55
N LEU A 20 -14.56 13.01 -20.36
CA LEU A 20 -15.34 12.81 -19.13
C LEU A 20 -15.60 11.31 -18.85
N LEU A 21 -14.57 10.47 -19.01
CA LEU A 21 -14.68 9.01 -18.92
C LEU A 21 -14.78 8.54 -17.46
N PRO A 22 -15.96 8.06 -17.00
CA PRO A 22 -16.17 7.71 -15.59
C PRO A 22 -15.46 6.43 -15.15
N ASN A 23 -15.03 5.57 -16.08
CA ASN A 23 -14.45 4.26 -15.79
C ASN A 23 -12.96 4.31 -15.42
N TYR A 24 -12.32 5.49 -15.50
CA TYR A 24 -10.92 5.70 -15.13
C TYR A 24 -10.73 6.23 -13.70
N TYR A 25 -11.82 6.41 -12.96
CA TYR A 25 -11.75 6.88 -11.58
C TYR A 25 -11.70 5.69 -10.62
N GLY A 26 -10.49 5.29 -10.24
CA GLY A 26 -10.23 4.15 -9.37
C GLY A 26 -9.26 4.50 -8.23
N VAL A 27 -9.06 3.55 -7.33
CA VAL A 27 -8.11 3.69 -6.21
C VAL A 27 -6.73 3.13 -6.57
N PHE A 28 -6.68 2.18 -7.49
CA PHE A 28 -5.47 1.45 -7.86
C PHE A 28 -5.17 1.64 -9.34
N HIS A 29 -3.92 2.01 -9.64
CA HIS A 29 -3.41 2.24 -11.00
C HIS A 29 -1.99 1.67 -11.14
N ASP A 30 -1.67 0.63 -10.38
CA ASP A 30 -0.36 -0.03 -10.38
C ASP A 30 -0.17 -0.98 -11.57
N ASP A 31 -1.23 -1.32 -12.26
CA ASP A 31 -1.22 -2.06 -13.54
C ASP A 31 -0.97 -1.16 -14.76
N PHE A 32 -0.63 0.12 -14.54
CA PHE A 32 -0.34 1.05 -15.62
C PHE A 32 0.93 0.61 -16.38
N ALA A 33 0.73 0.10 -17.60
CA ALA A 33 1.83 -0.37 -18.43
C ALA A 33 2.80 0.75 -18.79
N THR A 34 4.11 0.51 -18.61
CA THR A 34 5.15 1.42 -19.10
C THR A 34 5.12 1.45 -20.62
N ALA A 35 4.81 2.61 -21.19
CA ALA A 35 4.79 2.76 -22.64
C ALA A 35 6.21 2.63 -23.22
N GLN A 36 6.34 1.81 -24.25
CA GLN A 36 7.59 1.60 -24.97
C GLN A 36 7.37 1.73 -26.48
N GLY A 37 8.45 1.92 -27.22
CA GLY A 37 8.39 1.99 -28.68
C GLY A 37 7.62 3.19 -29.22
N LEU A 38 6.83 2.95 -30.28
CA LEU A 38 6.12 3.99 -31.01
C LEU A 38 5.11 4.80 -30.14
N PRO A 39 4.30 4.19 -29.26
CA PRO A 39 3.40 4.95 -28.39
C PRO A 39 4.10 5.96 -27.49
N LEU A 40 5.27 5.61 -26.95
CA LEU A 40 6.09 6.53 -26.15
C LEU A 40 6.58 7.69 -26.99
N VAL A 41 7.15 7.43 -28.18
CA VAL A 41 7.67 8.47 -29.06
C VAL A 41 6.55 9.45 -29.46
N LEU A 42 5.38 8.94 -29.81
CA LEU A 42 4.21 9.78 -30.14
C LEU A 42 3.78 10.62 -28.95
N SER A 43 3.77 10.08 -27.75
CA SER A 43 3.40 10.80 -26.53
C SER A 43 4.36 11.97 -26.25
N VAL A 44 5.66 11.73 -26.38
CA VAL A 44 6.69 12.79 -26.21
C VAL A 44 6.51 13.88 -27.26
N LEU A 45 6.31 13.51 -28.53
CA LEU A 45 6.14 14.47 -29.62
C LEU A 45 4.87 15.30 -29.45
N LEU A 46 3.76 14.69 -29.01
CA LEU A 46 2.50 15.39 -28.76
C LEU A 46 2.63 16.39 -27.60
N VAL A 47 3.20 15.98 -26.47
CA VAL A 47 3.41 16.87 -25.32
C VAL A 47 4.35 18.02 -25.71
N ALA A 48 5.50 17.72 -26.32
CA ALA A 48 6.45 18.75 -26.79
C ALA A 48 5.81 19.67 -27.81
N GLY A 49 5.03 19.16 -28.76
CA GLY A 49 4.31 19.93 -29.75
C GLY A 49 3.26 20.87 -29.13
N LEU A 50 2.47 20.38 -28.16
CA LEU A 50 1.51 21.22 -27.44
C LEU A 50 2.19 22.39 -26.72
N ILE A 51 3.27 22.12 -26.02
CA ILE A 51 4.06 23.16 -25.31
C ILE A 51 4.67 24.15 -26.32
N ALA A 52 5.26 23.66 -27.41
CA ALA A 52 5.85 24.52 -28.44
C ALA A 52 4.80 25.43 -29.11
N ILE A 53 3.62 24.89 -29.42
CA ILE A 53 2.49 25.68 -29.97
C ILE A 53 2.03 26.70 -28.93
N ALA A 54 1.87 26.33 -27.67
CA ALA A 54 1.45 27.23 -26.60
C ALA A 54 2.43 28.41 -26.46
N ILE A 55 3.74 28.14 -26.44
CA ILE A 55 4.77 29.19 -26.35
C ILE A 55 4.81 30.09 -27.60
N SER A 56 4.76 29.49 -28.78
CA SER A 56 4.88 30.25 -30.05
C SER A 56 3.64 31.12 -30.31
N LYS A 57 2.45 30.59 -29.94
CA LYS A 57 1.18 31.28 -30.16
C LYS A 57 0.65 32.08 -28.96
N ARG A 58 1.44 32.23 -27.88
CA ARG A 58 0.99 32.87 -26.63
C ARG A 58 0.43 34.29 -26.80
N LYS A 59 0.89 35.02 -27.80
CA LYS A 59 0.38 36.37 -28.10
C LYS A 59 -0.93 36.34 -28.90
N GLN A 60 -1.14 35.32 -29.74
CA GLN A 60 -2.32 35.16 -30.59
C GLN A 60 -3.46 34.41 -29.87
N TRP A 61 -3.10 33.40 -29.06
CA TRP A 61 -4.02 32.53 -28.33
C TRP A 61 -3.66 32.48 -26.83
N PRO A 62 -3.80 33.60 -26.10
CA PRO A 62 -3.32 33.71 -24.74
C PRO A 62 -4.00 32.72 -23.77
N LEU A 63 -5.32 32.50 -23.94
CA LEU A 63 -6.06 31.54 -23.10
C LEU A 63 -5.63 30.10 -23.35
N PHE A 64 -5.40 29.73 -24.61
CA PHE A 64 -4.88 28.41 -24.96
C PHE A 64 -3.48 28.21 -24.38
N ALA A 65 -2.59 29.19 -24.53
CA ALA A 65 -1.25 29.14 -23.98
C ALA A 65 -1.27 29.02 -22.45
N PHE A 66 -2.13 29.79 -21.78
CA PHE A 66 -2.31 29.70 -20.35
C PHE A 66 -2.79 28.30 -19.93
N ALA A 67 -3.83 27.74 -20.57
CA ALA A 67 -4.38 26.42 -20.27
C ALA A 67 -3.31 25.33 -20.37
N VAL A 68 -2.58 25.30 -21.48
CA VAL A 68 -1.54 24.27 -21.74
C VAL A 68 -0.36 24.42 -20.78
N LEU A 69 0.17 25.62 -20.65
CA LEU A 69 1.35 25.84 -19.80
C LEU A 69 1.05 25.64 -18.31
N TRP A 70 -0.12 26.07 -17.86
CA TRP A 70 -0.57 25.82 -16.49
C TRP A 70 -0.73 24.33 -16.21
N PHE A 71 -1.39 23.59 -17.12
CA PHE A 71 -1.57 22.15 -16.98
C PHE A 71 -0.24 21.42 -16.78
N PHE A 72 0.74 21.66 -17.67
CA PHE A 72 2.04 21.02 -17.57
C PHE A 72 2.86 21.52 -16.38
N ALA A 73 2.77 22.80 -16.01
CA ALA A 73 3.41 23.33 -14.82
C ALA A 73 2.87 22.71 -13.54
N GLY A 74 1.55 22.51 -13.46
CA GLY A 74 0.90 21.83 -12.32
C GLY A 74 1.35 20.38 -12.14
N HIS A 75 1.64 19.69 -13.23
CA HIS A 75 2.18 18.32 -13.19
C HIS A 75 3.70 18.24 -13.05
N ALA A 76 4.44 19.35 -13.26
CA ALA A 76 5.91 19.33 -13.29
C ALA A 76 6.54 18.83 -11.97
N LEU A 77 5.90 19.08 -10.83
CA LEU A 77 6.41 18.64 -9.53
C LEU A 77 6.27 17.11 -9.34
N GLU A 78 5.16 16.53 -9.78
CA GLU A 78 4.82 15.13 -9.52
C GLU A 78 5.26 14.19 -10.64
N SER A 79 5.34 14.70 -11.88
CA SER A 79 5.81 13.95 -13.05
C SER A 79 7.33 13.95 -13.18
N THR A 80 8.05 13.70 -12.06
CA THR A 80 9.51 13.76 -11.96
C THR A 80 10.12 12.41 -11.59
N VAL A 81 11.35 12.45 -11.06
CA VAL A 81 12.12 11.28 -10.60
C VAL A 81 11.65 10.72 -9.26
N PHE A 82 10.79 11.40 -8.54
CA PHE A 82 10.28 10.92 -7.26
C PHE A 82 9.46 9.63 -7.43
N PRO A 83 9.65 8.61 -6.57
CA PRO A 83 8.99 7.31 -6.68
C PRO A 83 7.54 7.33 -6.20
N LEU A 84 6.74 8.24 -6.79
CA LEU A 84 5.29 8.30 -6.59
C LEU A 84 4.59 7.36 -7.59
N GLU A 85 3.34 7.00 -7.36
CA GLU A 85 2.55 6.25 -8.35
C GLU A 85 2.46 7.00 -9.68
N TYR A 86 2.31 6.26 -10.79
CA TYR A 86 2.34 6.87 -12.12
C TYR A 86 1.13 7.75 -12.37
N TYR A 87 -0.06 7.33 -11.93
CA TYR A 87 -1.32 7.99 -12.19
C TYR A 87 -2.14 8.12 -10.90
N PHE A 88 -2.74 9.30 -10.67
CA PHE A 88 -3.71 9.54 -9.61
C PHE A 88 -4.60 10.74 -9.96
N GLU A 89 -5.92 10.59 -9.88
CA GLU A 89 -6.87 11.63 -10.27
C GLU A 89 -6.75 12.91 -9.47
N HIS A 90 -6.46 12.82 -8.17
CA HIS A 90 -6.36 14.00 -7.29
C HIS A 90 -5.22 14.95 -7.69
N ARG A 91 -4.21 14.48 -8.43
CA ARG A 91 -3.12 15.32 -8.96
C ARG A 91 -3.62 16.31 -10.01
N ASN A 92 -4.75 16.01 -10.65
CA ASN A 92 -5.33 16.90 -11.64
C ASN A 92 -5.95 18.16 -11.06
N TYR A 93 -6.26 18.25 -9.78
CA TYR A 93 -7.02 19.41 -9.24
C TYR A 93 -6.35 20.73 -9.55
N LEU A 94 -5.08 20.90 -9.25
CA LEU A 94 -4.34 22.12 -9.52
C LEU A 94 -4.12 22.32 -11.01
N SER A 95 -3.76 21.26 -11.72
CA SER A 95 -3.46 21.29 -13.15
C SER A 95 -4.68 21.63 -14.00
N LEU A 96 -5.89 21.20 -13.58
CA LEU A 96 -7.18 21.48 -14.23
C LEU A 96 -7.60 22.94 -14.16
N LEU A 97 -7.14 23.71 -13.19
CA LEU A 97 -7.55 25.10 -13.01
C LEU A 97 -7.31 25.94 -14.26
N GLY A 98 -6.16 25.79 -14.92
CA GLY A 98 -5.85 26.54 -16.14
C GLY A 98 -6.76 26.21 -17.32
N PRO A 99 -6.91 24.92 -17.71
CA PRO A 99 -7.84 24.51 -18.76
C PRO A 99 -9.28 24.91 -18.50
N VAL A 100 -9.79 24.69 -17.28
CA VAL A 100 -11.17 25.06 -16.92
C VAL A 100 -11.38 26.57 -16.95
N PHE A 101 -10.45 27.36 -16.41
CA PHE A 101 -10.50 28.83 -16.48
C PHE A 101 -10.53 29.31 -17.93
N ALA A 102 -9.62 28.81 -18.78
CA ALA A 102 -9.56 29.20 -20.18
C ALA A 102 -10.83 28.82 -20.94
N LEU A 103 -11.43 27.66 -20.65
CA LEU A 103 -12.70 27.22 -21.22
C LEU A 103 -13.85 28.14 -20.80
N VAL A 104 -13.98 28.44 -19.52
CA VAL A 104 -15.05 29.31 -18.99
C VAL A 104 -14.96 30.71 -19.60
N VAL A 105 -13.75 31.31 -19.62
CA VAL A 105 -13.58 32.64 -20.26
C VAL A 105 -13.89 32.58 -21.74
N SER A 106 -13.41 31.57 -22.46
CA SER A 106 -13.67 31.45 -23.91
C SER A 106 -15.18 31.29 -24.23
N ILE A 107 -15.89 30.55 -23.37
CA ILE A 107 -17.35 30.40 -23.50
C ILE A 107 -18.02 31.73 -23.17
N SER A 108 -17.68 32.38 -22.09
CA SER A 108 -18.28 33.66 -21.66
C SER A 108 -18.13 34.75 -22.71
N ASP A 109 -16.99 34.82 -23.37
CA ASP A 109 -16.72 35.83 -24.42
C ASP A 109 -17.44 35.55 -25.73
N ARG A 110 -17.60 34.27 -26.09
CA ARG A 110 -18.16 33.90 -27.41
C ARG A 110 -19.66 33.63 -27.36
N LEU A 111 -20.22 33.14 -26.28
CA LEU A 111 -21.61 32.73 -26.16
C LEU A 111 -22.61 33.86 -26.49
N PRO A 112 -22.40 35.12 -26.03
CA PRO A 112 -23.30 36.23 -26.39
C PRO A 112 -23.26 36.59 -27.87
N GLN A 113 -22.19 36.28 -28.60
CA GLN A 113 -21.96 36.60 -29.99
C GLN A 113 -22.60 35.57 -30.96
N LEU A 114 -23.06 34.43 -30.42
CA LEU A 114 -23.69 33.37 -31.20
C LEU A 114 -25.15 33.72 -31.53
N GLU A 115 -25.62 33.31 -32.72
CA GLU A 115 -27.04 33.26 -33.00
C GLU A 115 -27.81 32.47 -31.94
N ALA A 116 -29.07 32.84 -31.67
CA ALA A 116 -29.90 32.28 -30.62
C ALA A 116 -29.95 30.74 -30.66
N ARG A 117 -30.05 30.14 -31.84
CA ARG A 117 -30.07 28.68 -32.02
C ARG A 117 -28.77 28.01 -31.51
N TRP A 118 -27.59 28.56 -31.85
CA TRP A 118 -26.31 28.01 -31.46
C TRP A 118 -26.01 28.28 -29.99
N ARG A 119 -26.41 29.44 -29.48
CA ARG A 119 -26.33 29.77 -28.05
C ARG A 119 -27.15 28.81 -27.22
N ASN A 120 -28.40 28.56 -27.61
CA ASN A 120 -29.27 27.62 -26.88
C ASN A 120 -28.74 26.17 -26.95
N ALA A 121 -28.21 25.75 -28.12
CA ALA A 121 -27.58 24.44 -28.26
C ALA A 121 -26.35 24.31 -27.36
N SER A 122 -25.47 25.33 -27.28
CA SER A 122 -24.30 25.32 -26.39
C SER A 122 -24.69 25.25 -24.91
N ILE A 123 -25.72 25.99 -24.50
CA ILE A 123 -26.28 25.94 -23.15
C ILE A 123 -26.84 24.54 -22.86
N ALA A 124 -27.61 23.96 -23.80
CA ALA A 124 -28.14 22.62 -23.63
C ALA A 124 -27.04 21.56 -23.47
N ILE A 125 -25.97 21.62 -24.27
CA ILE A 125 -24.80 20.75 -24.17
C ILE A 125 -24.13 20.93 -22.81
N ALA A 126 -23.92 22.16 -22.32
CA ALA A 126 -23.33 22.43 -21.02
C ALA A 126 -24.19 21.87 -19.88
N VAL A 127 -25.51 22.00 -19.95
CA VAL A 127 -26.47 21.44 -18.98
C VAL A 127 -26.40 19.91 -18.99
N VAL A 128 -26.40 19.27 -20.15
CA VAL A 128 -26.27 17.82 -20.28
C VAL A 128 -24.94 17.34 -19.70
N ALA A 129 -23.82 18.02 -20.00
CA ALA A 129 -22.53 17.72 -19.45
C ALA A 129 -22.53 17.84 -17.91
N MET A 130 -23.11 18.90 -17.35
CA MET A 130 -23.24 19.07 -15.90
C MET A 130 -24.10 17.98 -15.26
N LEU A 131 -25.21 17.60 -15.85
CA LEU A 131 -26.03 16.49 -15.34
C LEU A 131 -25.31 15.16 -15.40
N PHE A 132 -24.56 14.90 -16.47
CA PHE A 132 -23.75 13.72 -16.61
C PHE A 132 -22.65 13.68 -15.52
N MET A 133 -21.92 14.79 -15.31
CA MET A 133 -20.90 14.89 -14.24
C MET A 133 -21.52 14.71 -12.85
N SER A 134 -22.69 15.28 -12.61
CA SER A 134 -23.42 15.11 -11.34
C SER A 134 -23.83 13.66 -11.12
N ALA A 135 -24.34 12.99 -12.14
CA ALA A 135 -24.72 11.59 -12.08
C ALA A 135 -23.49 10.67 -11.81
N THR A 136 -22.36 10.94 -12.50
CA THR A 136 -21.11 10.20 -12.25
C THR A 136 -20.57 10.44 -10.84
N THR A 137 -20.67 11.67 -10.33
CA THR A 137 -20.28 11.99 -8.94
C THR A 137 -21.14 11.24 -7.92
N VAL A 138 -22.48 11.25 -8.13
CA VAL A 138 -23.39 10.49 -7.25
C VAL A 138 -23.08 8.99 -7.28
N ARG A 139 -22.88 8.42 -8.47
CA ARG A 139 -22.47 7.01 -8.60
C ARG A 139 -21.18 6.72 -7.82
N GLN A 140 -20.18 7.58 -7.99
CA GLN A 140 -18.88 7.40 -7.35
C GLN A 140 -18.97 7.53 -5.83
N THR A 141 -19.69 8.54 -5.32
CA THR A 141 -19.88 8.68 -3.86
C THR A 141 -20.64 7.51 -3.26
N THR A 142 -21.63 6.95 -3.96
CA THR A 142 -22.36 5.75 -3.53
C THR A 142 -21.43 4.54 -3.48
N LEU A 143 -20.58 4.36 -4.50
CA LEU A 143 -19.57 3.30 -4.54
C LEU A 143 -18.57 3.43 -3.39
N TRP A 144 -18.08 4.65 -3.10
CA TRP A 144 -17.17 4.91 -1.99
C TRP A 144 -17.82 4.76 -0.60
N GLY A 145 -19.14 4.77 -0.52
CA GLY A 145 -19.90 4.48 0.70
C GLY A 145 -19.90 3.01 1.11
N ASN A 146 -19.52 2.09 0.22
CA ASN A 146 -19.45 0.65 0.48
C ASN A 146 -18.06 0.11 0.10
N ALA A 147 -17.28 -0.26 1.11
CA ALA A 147 -15.90 -0.70 0.91
C ALA A 147 -15.77 -1.99 0.09
N LEU A 148 -16.74 -2.90 0.16
CA LEU A 148 -16.73 -4.14 -0.63
C LEU A 148 -17.07 -3.87 -2.09
N ASP A 149 -18.11 -3.05 -2.36
CA ASP A 149 -18.48 -2.67 -3.72
C ASP A 149 -17.35 -1.88 -4.41
N GLN A 150 -16.68 -1.00 -3.65
CA GLN A 150 -15.51 -0.26 -4.14
C GLN A 150 -14.36 -1.21 -4.52
N ALA A 151 -14.04 -2.18 -3.65
CA ALA A 151 -12.99 -3.15 -3.92
C ALA A 151 -13.33 -4.05 -5.11
N TYR A 152 -14.60 -4.45 -5.25
CA TYR A 152 -15.08 -5.20 -6.40
C TYR A 152 -14.94 -4.40 -7.69
N ALA A 153 -15.40 -3.15 -7.70
CA ALA A 153 -15.24 -2.26 -8.86
C ALA A 153 -13.77 -2.03 -9.24
N ALA A 154 -12.88 -1.96 -8.23
CA ALA A 154 -11.45 -1.80 -8.48
C ALA A 154 -10.84 -3.00 -9.23
N VAL A 155 -11.19 -4.24 -8.86
CA VAL A 155 -10.68 -5.42 -9.59
C VAL A 155 -11.33 -5.61 -10.95
N GLU A 156 -12.58 -5.16 -11.15
CA GLU A 156 -13.21 -5.15 -12.49
C GLU A 156 -12.52 -4.15 -13.43
N GLN A 157 -12.10 -3.00 -12.91
CA GLN A 157 -11.46 -1.93 -13.70
C GLN A 157 -9.97 -2.23 -13.92
N HIS A 158 -9.30 -2.79 -12.93
CA HIS A 158 -7.86 -3.07 -12.90
C HIS A 158 -7.58 -4.54 -12.53
N PRO A 159 -7.98 -5.50 -13.40
CA PRO A 159 -7.81 -6.94 -13.10
C PRO A 159 -6.34 -7.37 -12.98
N GLY A 160 -5.41 -6.63 -13.59
CA GLY A 160 -3.98 -6.84 -13.48
C GLY A 160 -3.31 -6.16 -12.28
N SER A 161 -4.06 -5.46 -11.42
CA SER A 161 -3.51 -4.78 -10.25
C SER A 161 -3.41 -5.71 -9.04
N PRO A 162 -2.20 -6.10 -8.59
CA PRO A 162 -2.04 -6.90 -7.36
C PRO A 162 -2.62 -6.21 -6.12
N ARG A 163 -2.59 -4.87 -6.09
CA ARG A 163 -3.14 -4.08 -4.98
C ARG A 163 -4.67 -4.10 -4.96
N ALA A 164 -5.32 -3.99 -6.12
CA ALA A 164 -6.77 -4.12 -6.23
C ALA A 164 -7.23 -5.52 -5.79
N GLN A 165 -6.55 -6.56 -6.29
CA GLN A 165 -6.82 -7.95 -5.93
C GLN A 165 -6.66 -8.19 -4.42
N SER A 166 -5.55 -7.75 -3.83
CA SER A 166 -5.30 -7.89 -2.39
C SER A 166 -6.32 -7.14 -1.55
N ASN A 167 -6.71 -5.93 -1.96
CA ASN A 167 -7.75 -5.14 -1.29
C ASN A 167 -9.11 -5.84 -1.34
N PHE A 168 -9.47 -6.43 -2.48
CA PHE A 168 -10.74 -7.15 -2.62
C PHE A 168 -10.79 -8.38 -1.70
N VAL A 169 -9.71 -9.19 -1.66
CA VAL A 169 -9.57 -10.31 -0.72
C VAL A 169 -9.72 -9.83 0.73
N GLU A 170 -9.09 -8.71 1.07
CA GLU A 170 -9.20 -8.12 2.41
C GLU A 170 -10.62 -7.70 2.74
N LYS A 171 -11.33 -7.02 1.82
CA LYS A 171 -12.71 -6.57 2.06
C LYS A 171 -13.70 -7.73 2.15
N LEU A 172 -13.52 -8.79 1.36
CA LEU A 172 -14.27 -10.04 1.52
C LEU A 172 -14.04 -10.66 2.90
N SER A 173 -12.79 -10.71 3.35
CA SER A 173 -12.45 -11.25 4.68
C SER A 173 -13.03 -10.40 5.80
N GLN A 174 -12.99 -9.06 5.71
CA GLN A 174 -13.62 -8.14 6.67
C GLN A 174 -15.14 -8.28 6.71
N ALA A 175 -15.77 -8.65 5.59
CA ALA A 175 -17.20 -8.96 5.51
C ALA A 175 -17.54 -10.37 6.02
N GLY A 176 -16.57 -11.14 6.51
CA GLY A 176 -16.76 -12.52 6.98
C GLY A 176 -16.89 -13.56 5.86
N GLN A 177 -16.68 -13.18 4.61
CA GLN A 177 -16.79 -14.05 3.43
C GLN A 177 -15.46 -14.78 3.14
N PHE A 178 -14.91 -15.44 4.17
CA PHE A 178 -13.55 -16.02 4.10
C PHE A 178 -13.39 -17.07 2.99
N GLN A 179 -14.40 -17.91 2.74
CA GLN A 179 -14.32 -18.92 1.69
C GLN A 179 -14.27 -18.26 0.31
N VAL A 180 -15.13 -17.27 0.05
CA VAL A 180 -15.13 -16.52 -1.22
C VAL A 180 -13.81 -15.77 -1.41
N ALA A 181 -13.29 -15.19 -0.33
CA ALA A 181 -11.98 -14.51 -0.34
C ALA A 181 -10.84 -15.48 -0.71
N PHE A 182 -10.86 -16.69 -0.14
CA PHE A 182 -9.87 -17.73 -0.45
C PHE A 182 -10.01 -18.21 -1.90
N ASP A 183 -11.22 -18.53 -2.34
CA ASP A 183 -11.45 -19.00 -3.71
C ASP A 183 -10.99 -17.96 -4.74
N TYR A 184 -11.32 -16.69 -4.54
CA TYR A 184 -10.82 -15.60 -5.39
C TYR A 184 -9.29 -15.46 -5.30
N HIS A 185 -8.72 -15.49 -4.10
CA HIS A 185 -7.27 -15.42 -3.89
C HIS A 185 -6.51 -16.49 -4.69
N MET A 186 -7.03 -17.71 -4.71
CA MET A 186 -6.44 -18.82 -5.47
C MET A 186 -6.49 -18.62 -6.99
N THR A 187 -7.41 -17.79 -7.49
CA THR A 187 -7.47 -17.48 -8.94
C THR A 187 -6.44 -16.45 -9.39
N VAL A 188 -5.90 -15.65 -8.45
CA VAL A 188 -5.00 -14.54 -8.77
C VAL A 188 -3.53 -14.81 -8.38
N ILE A 189 -3.24 -15.94 -7.73
CA ILE A 189 -1.85 -16.34 -7.45
C ILE A 189 -1.15 -16.73 -8.76
N ASP A 190 -0.09 -15.99 -9.09
CA ASP A 190 0.83 -16.38 -10.14
C ASP A 190 2.02 -17.16 -9.54
N ALA A 191 2.09 -18.45 -9.85
CA ALA A 191 3.15 -19.32 -9.34
C ALA A 191 4.54 -19.01 -9.96
N GLU A 192 4.58 -18.35 -11.11
CA GLU A 192 5.83 -17.95 -11.76
C GLU A 192 6.38 -16.63 -11.19
N GLU A 193 5.53 -15.79 -10.63
CA GLU A 193 5.97 -14.56 -9.97
C GLU A 193 6.63 -14.86 -8.62
N LEU A 194 7.82 -14.29 -8.41
CA LEU A 194 8.52 -14.39 -7.12
C LEU A 194 7.95 -13.37 -6.15
N SER A 195 6.96 -13.79 -5.37
CA SER A 195 6.31 -12.98 -4.34
C SER A 195 5.86 -13.86 -3.18
N ILE A 196 6.25 -13.53 -1.97
CA ILE A 196 5.84 -14.30 -0.78
C ILE A 196 4.49 -13.85 -0.22
N SER A 197 4.04 -12.62 -0.45
CA SER A 197 2.81 -12.07 0.10
C SER A 197 1.56 -12.92 -0.19
N PRO A 198 1.31 -13.45 -1.41
CA PRO A 198 0.17 -14.31 -1.66
C PRO A 198 0.20 -15.60 -0.84
N TYR A 199 1.38 -16.15 -0.58
CA TYR A 199 1.54 -17.40 0.18
C TYR A 199 1.37 -17.19 1.69
N ILE A 200 1.75 -16.01 2.22
CA ILE A 200 1.45 -15.63 3.60
C ILE A 200 -0.08 -15.49 3.78
N ARG A 201 -0.76 -14.88 2.81
CA ARG A 201 -2.23 -14.80 2.81
C ARG A 201 -2.88 -16.19 2.74
N TRP A 202 -2.32 -17.12 1.98
CA TRP A 202 -2.78 -18.50 1.98
C TRP A 202 -2.59 -19.18 3.34
N LEU A 203 -1.47 -18.94 4.03
CA LEU A 203 -1.26 -19.40 5.40
C LEU A 203 -2.29 -18.80 6.37
N GLU A 204 -2.67 -17.54 6.21
CA GLU A 204 -3.75 -16.91 6.99
C GLU A 204 -5.09 -17.64 6.76
N PHE A 205 -5.44 -17.96 5.52
CA PHE A 205 -6.67 -18.71 5.23
C PHE A 205 -6.64 -20.13 5.81
N SER A 206 -5.53 -20.85 5.70
CA SER A 206 -5.39 -22.20 6.29
C SER A 206 -5.47 -22.18 7.82
N CYS A 207 -5.20 -21.04 8.42
CA CYS A 207 -5.32 -20.76 9.84
C CYS A 207 -6.77 -20.60 10.30
N ILE A 208 -7.59 -19.92 9.48
CA ILE A 208 -8.97 -19.53 9.83
C ILE A 208 -9.98 -20.56 9.33
N LEU A 209 -9.80 -21.09 8.12
CA LEU A 209 -10.73 -21.99 7.46
C LEU A 209 -10.36 -23.45 7.69
N PRO A 210 -11.26 -24.26 8.25
CA PRO A 210 -11.02 -25.69 8.41
C PRO A 210 -10.96 -26.37 7.03
N GLY A 211 -9.98 -27.26 6.85
CA GLY A 211 -9.85 -28.06 5.63
C GLY A 211 -9.05 -27.39 4.51
N ILE A 212 -8.59 -26.15 4.66
CA ILE A 212 -7.66 -25.53 3.74
C ILE A 212 -6.25 -26.02 4.06
N GLU A 213 -5.65 -26.76 3.14
CA GLU A 213 -4.26 -27.19 3.26
C GLU A 213 -3.31 -26.00 3.01
N PRO A 214 -2.27 -25.82 3.85
CA PRO A 214 -1.27 -24.79 3.64
C PRO A 214 -0.39 -25.10 2.40
N PRO A 215 0.31 -24.09 1.84
CA PRO A 215 1.23 -24.29 0.73
C PRO A 215 2.31 -25.34 1.02
N GLN A 216 2.82 -26.00 -0.03
CA GLN A 216 3.91 -26.97 0.10
C GLN A 216 5.22 -26.31 0.53
N ASP A 217 6.06 -27.05 1.28
CA ASP A 217 7.35 -26.52 1.80
C ASP A 217 8.26 -26.07 0.66
N GLU A 218 8.35 -26.81 -0.43
CA GLU A 218 9.19 -26.46 -1.57
C GLU A 218 8.78 -25.11 -2.18
N THR A 219 7.47 -24.90 -2.34
CA THR A 219 6.93 -23.62 -2.82
C THR A 219 7.25 -22.49 -1.85
N LEU A 220 7.06 -22.69 -0.55
CA LEU A 220 7.37 -21.69 0.47
C LEU A 220 8.86 -21.36 0.48
N ARG A 221 9.76 -22.36 0.41
CA ARG A 221 11.22 -22.14 0.34
C ARG A 221 11.60 -21.33 -0.90
N ARG A 222 11.09 -21.69 -2.08
CA ARG A 222 11.38 -20.96 -3.32
C ARG A 222 10.92 -19.52 -3.22
N GLN A 223 9.67 -19.32 -2.81
CA GLN A 223 9.06 -18.00 -2.75
C GLN A 223 9.72 -17.13 -1.66
N SER A 224 9.99 -17.66 -0.48
CA SER A 224 10.64 -16.89 0.61
C SER A 224 12.12 -16.62 0.34
N GLY A 225 12.85 -17.61 -0.20
CA GLY A 225 14.29 -17.51 -0.39
C GLY A 225 14.72 -16.62 -1.55
N GLN A 226 13.84 -16.38 -2.52
CA GLN A 226 14.16 -15.64 -3.76
C GLN A 226 13.31 -14.37 -3.95
N ALA A 227 12.24 -14.16 -3.17
CA ALA A 227 11.38 -13.01 -3.31
C ALA A 227 12.15 -11.69 -3.13
N PRO A 228 11.80 -10.65 -3.90
CA PRO A 228 12.23 -9.29 -3.60
C PRO A 228 11.61 -8.83 -2.29
N HIS A 229 12.22 -7.79 -1.68
CA HIS A 229 11.68 -7.20 -0.45
C HIS A 229 10.26 -6.66 -0.68
N ASP A 230 9.36 -7.00 0.23
CA ASP A 230 7.97 -6.55 0.23
C ASP A 230 7.52 -6.20 1.66
N TYR A 231 7.22 -4.92 1.89
CA TYR A 231 6.68 -4.44 3.17
C TYR A 231 5.30 -5.03 3.48
N GLY A 232 4.50 -5.34 2.44
CA GLY A 232 3.20 -6.00 2.59
C GLY A 232 3.33 -7.39 3.21
N ALA A 233 4.36 -8.15 2.81
CA ALA A 233 4.68 -9.44 3.40
C ALA A 233 5.01 -9.35 4.89
N ILE A 234 5.83 -8.35 5.29
CA ILE A 234 6.17 -8.13 6.70
C ILE A 234 4.94 -7.76 7.52
N PHE A 235 4.07 -6.90 6.98
CA PHE A 235 2.82 -6.53 7.63
C PHE A 235 1.86 -7.72 7.80
N SER A 236 1.72 -8.55 6.76
CA SER A 236 0.90 -9.76 6.82
C SER A 236 1.44 -10.79 7.81
N LEU A 237 2.78 -11.00 7.87
CA LEU A 237 3.40 -11.84 8.88
C LEU A 237 3.16 -11.32 10.30
N ASN A 238 3.25 -10.02 10.51
CA ASN A 238 2.91 -9.41 11.78
C ASN A 238 1.47 -9.79 12.20
N ASN A 239 0.50 -9.56 11.33
CA ASN A 239 -0.91 -9.86 11.61
C ASN A 239 -1.15 -11.35 11.87
N LEU A 240 -0.49 -12.22 11.10
CA LEU A 240 -0.59 -13.67 11.26
C LEU A 240 -0.02 -14.12 12.62
N VAL A 241 1.18 -13.67 12.97
CA VAL A 241 1.83 -14.03 14.25
C VAL A 241 1.02 -13.52 15.43
N PHE A 242 0.59 -12.25 15.43
CA PHE A 242 -0.26 -11.73 16.50
C PHE A 242 -1.63 -12.39 16.52
N GLY A 243 -2.22 -12.74 15.38
CA GLY A 243 -3.45 -13.54 15.30
C GLY A 243 -3.32 -14.89 15.97
N ILE A 244 -2.16 -15.56 15.84
CA ILE A 244 -1.87 -16.82 16.57
C ILE A 244 -1.81 -16.58 18.07
N LEU A 245 -1.07 -15.56 18.51
CA LEU A 245 -0.90 -15.25 19.94
C LEU A 245 -2.23 -14.87 20.62
N GLU A 246 -3.14 -14.25 19.88
CA GLU A 246 -4.48 -13.86 20.35
C GLU A 246 -5.51 -15.00 20.25
N GLY A 247 -5.11 -16.17 19.77
CA GLY A 247 -6.01 -17.34 19.60
C GLY A 247 -7.00 -17.22 18.44
N ARG A 248 -6.81 -16.23 17.54
CA ARG A 248 -7.66 -16.08 16.33
C ARG A 248 -7.31 -17.07 15.22
N CYS A 249 -6.32 -17.90 15.44
CA CYS A 249 -5.75 -18.84 14.49
C CYS A 249 -5.72 -20.26 15.07
N PRO A 250 -6.87 -20.94 15.18
CA PRO A 250 -6.97 -22.24 15.86
C PRO A 250 -6.23 -23.37 15.13
N ASN A 251 -6.04 -23.27 13.82
CA ASN A 251 -5.40 -24.28 12.98
C ASN A 251 -4.04 -23.81 12.46
N ALA A 252 -3.29 -23.00 13.23
CA ALA A 252 -2.04 -22.42 12.81
C ALA A 252 -1.06 -23.46 12.26
N PRO A 253 -0.62 -23.38 11.00
CA PRO A 253 0.42 -24.24 10.46
C PRO A 253 1.81 -23.77 10.90
N LEU A 254 2.10 -23.87 12.23
CA LEU A 254 3.29 -23.27 12.84
C LEU A 254 4.58 -23.65 12.15
N GLY A 255 4.75 -24.92 11.75
CA GLY A 255 5.95 -25.36 11.03
C GLY A 255 6.15 -24.64 9.68
N LYS A 256 5.06 -24.33 8.96
CA LYS A 256 5.11 -23.60 7.68
C LYS A 256 5.48 -22.13 7.92
N ILE A 257 4.92 -21.53 8.97
CA ILE A 257 5.19 -20.14 9.32
C ILE A 257 6.63 -19.98 9.79
N GLN A 258 7.13 -20.89 10.60
CA GLN A 258 8.54 -20.93 11.02
C GLN A 258 9.48 -21.11 9.82
N LEU A 259 9.11 -21.96 8.85
CA LEU A 259 9.84 -22.12 7.60
C LEU A 259 9.92 -20.78 6.84
N VAL A 260 8.80 -20.11 6.62
CA VAL A 260 8.77 -18.79 5.93
C VAL A 260 9.66 -17.78 6.66
N LEU A 261 9.53 -17.67 7.98
CA LEU A 261 10.34 -16.75 8.78
C LEU A 261 11.83 -17.04 8.68
N SER A 262 12.24 -18.32 8.70
CA SER A 262 13.65 -18.71 8.60
C SER A 262 14.24 -18.41 7.22
N GLU A 263 13.50 -18.73 6.14
CA GLU A 263 13.93 -18.47 4.77
C GLU A 263 14.00 -16.96 4.47
N LEU A 264 13.02 -16.16 4.94
CA LEU A 264 13.05 -14.71 4.78
C LEU A 264 14.17 -14.06 5.60
N THR A 265 14.47 -14.58 6.80
CA THR A 265 15.59 -14.08 7.61
C THR A 265 16.93 -14.32 6.92
N ALA A 266 17.05 -15.41 6.16
CA ALA A 266 18.24 -15.75 5.36
C ALA A 266 18.30 -15.01 4.01
N ASN A 267 17.19 -14.45 3.53
CA ASN A 267 17.12 -13.76 2.25
C ASN A 267 17.68 -12.33 2.38
N GLU A 268 18.78 -12.04 1.67
CA GLU A 268 19.46 -10.74 1.70
C GLU A 268 18.54 -9.57 1.29
N ASN A 269 17.55 -9.80 0.43
CA ASN A 269 16.58 -8.79 0.05
C ASN A 269 15.77 -8.29 1.25
N PHE A 270 15.59 -9.09 2.32
CA PHE A 270 14.86 -8.75 3.53
C PHE A 270 15.74 -8.23 4.67
N SER A 271 17.00 -7.90 4.42
CA SER A 271 17.96 -7.43 5.45
C SER A 271 17.44 -6.24 6.27
N VAL A 272 16.71 -5.30 5.65
CA VAL A 272 16.09 -4.15 6.35
C VAL A 272 14.98 -4.54 7.31
N SER A 273 14.37 -5.72 7.14
CA SER A 273 13.29 -6.25 7.98
C SER A 273 13.73 -7.43 8.85
N GLN A 274 15.01 -7.76 8.84
CA GLN A 274 15.54 -8.92 9.56
C GLN A 274 15.28 -8.85 11.08
N ALA A 275 15.33 -7.65 11.66
CA ALA A 275 14.99 -7.45 13.06
C ALA A 275 13.53 -7.85 13.36
N ASP A 276 12.58 -7.50 12.51
CA ASP A 276 11.17 -7.85 12.66
C ASP A 276 10.96 -9.35 12.51
N LEU A 277 11.57 -9.98 11.51
CA LEU A 277 11.48 -11.42 11.26
C LEU A 277 12.01 -12.26 12.43
N LEU A 278 13.14 -11.85 13.01
CA LEU A 278 13.69 -12.46 14.22
C LEU A 278 12.76 -12.29 15.42
N PHE A 279 12.15 -11.11 15.56
CA PHE A 279 11.20 -10.86 16.64
C PHE A 279 9.91 -11.69 16.48
N TYR A 280 9.37 -11.84 15.27
CA TYR A 280 8.25 -12.74 15.02
C TYR A 280 8.58 -14.20 15.32
N SER A 281 9.78 -14.63 14.96
CA SER A 281 10.27 -15.96 15.33
C SER A 281 10.39 -16.15 16.85
N ALA A 282 10.84 -15.12 17.58
CA ALA A 282 10.90 -15.11 19.03
C ALA A 282 9.49 -15.22 19.69
N LEU A 283 8.51 -14.49 19.13
CA LEU A 283 7.11 -14.56 19.60
C LEU A 283 6.53 -15.95 19.43
N LEU A 284 6.78 -16.62 18.29
CA LEU A 284 6.33 -18.00 18.07
C LEU A 284 7.03 -19.01 18.97
N ALA A 285 8.35 -18.86 19.21
CA ALA A 285 9.07 -19.71 20.16
C ALA A 285 8.49 -19.56 21.58
N ALA A 286 8.19 -18.33 21.99
CA ALA A 286 7.56 -18.06 23.29
C ALA A 286 6.15 -18.62 23.40
N SER A 287 5.39 -18.66 22.30
CA SER A 287 4.05 -19.28 22.28
C SER A 287 4.10 -20.80 22.45
N ALA A 288 5.21 -21.41 22.04
CA ALA A 288 5.52 -22.84 22.27
C ALA A 288 6.22 -23.08 23.62
N GLU A 289 6.27 -22.08 24.50
CA GLU A 289 6.93 -22.11 25.82
C GLU A 289 8.45 -22.30 25.78
N ASP A 290 9.08 -22.18 24.58
CA ASP A 290 10.55 -22.16 24.48
C ASP A 290 11.09 -20.74 24.73
N PHE A 291 11.05 -20.34 26.00
CA PHE A 291 11.48 -19.00 26.41
C PHE A 291 12.97 -18.77 26.23
N SER A 292 13.77 -19.84 26.23
CA SER A 292 15.22 -19.74 25.99
C SER A 292 15.54 -19.37 24.57
N ALA A 293 14.91 -20.06 23.59
CA ALA A 293 15.03 -19.72 22.18
C ALA A 293 14.43 -18.32 21.89
N ALA A 294 13.27 -18.00 22.48
CA ALA A 294 12.65 -16.69 22.34
C ALA A 294 13.56 -15.55 22.81
N ALA A 295 14.19 -15.68 23.97
CA ALA A 295 15.15 -14.70 24.50
C ALA A 295 16.38 -14.55 23.58
N GLY A 296 16.90 -15.66 23.04
CA GLY A 296 18.01 -15.64 22.09
C GLY A 296 17.69 -14.89 20.80
N LEU A 297 16.55 -15.21 20.16
CA LEU A 297 16.09 -14.56 18.95
C LEU A 297 15.80 -13.07 19.17
N ALA A 298 15.22 -12.70 20.32
CA ALA A 298 15.01 -11.29 20.67
C ALA A 298 16.32 -10.53 20.87
N THR A 299 17.38 -11.21 21.41
CA THR A 299 18.71 -10.62 21.52
C THR A 299 19.26 -10.26 20.14
N GLU A 300 19.15 -11.17 19.17
CA GLU A 300 19.61 -10.89 17.80
C GLU A 300 18.79 -9.80 17.12
N SER A 301 17.46 -9.81 17.30
CA SER A 301 16.59 -8.73 16.82
C SER A 301 16.99 -7.37 17.38
N PHE A 302 17.21 -7.28 18.70
CA PHE A 302 17.58 -6.04 19.38
C PHE A 302 18.95 -5.50 18.95
N LYS A 303 19.92 -6.38 18.64
CA LYS A 303 21.23 -5.98 18.10
C LYS A 303 21.11 -5.31 16.73
N LEU A 304 20.18 -5.77 15.89
CA LEU A 304 19.96 -5.20 14.56
C LEU A 304 19.19 -3.88 14.62
N ARG A 305 18.21 -3.79 15.50
CA ARG A 305 17.40 -2.60 15.74
C ARG A 305 17.03 -2.51 17.21
N SER A 306 17.59 -1.52 17.87
CA SER A 306 17.36 -1.25 19.29
C SER A 306 15.92 -0.71 19.49
N ASP A 307 14.99 -1.60 19.84
CA ASP A 307 13.57 -1.31 20.12
C ASP A 307 13.26 -1.69 21.57
N ALA A 308 12.86 -0.71 22.37
CA ALA A 308 12.56 -0.91 23.79
C ALA A 308 11.46 -1.96 24.02
N ARG A 309 10.50 -2.12 23.11
CA ARG A 309 9.47 -3.17 23.19
C ARG A 309 10.08 -4.56 23.08
N VAL A 310 10.99 -4.77 22.13
CA VAL A 310 11.70 -6.06 21.95
C VAL A 310 12.48 -6.40 23.20
N ALA A 311 13.19 -5.43 23.79
CA ALA A 311 13.94 -5.62 25.02
C ALA A 311 13.03 -6.01 26.21
N LEU A 312 11.86 -5.39 26.35
CA LEU A 312 10.90 -5.77 27.40
C LEU A 312 10.35 -7.19 27.22
N TYR A 313 10.08 -7.62 26.00
CA TYR A 313 9.75 -9.03 25.72
C TYR A 313 10.90 -9.95 26.07
N GLN A 314 12.13 -9.62 25.65
CA GLN A 314 13.33 -10.40 25.97
C GLN A 314 13.52 -10.55 27.48
N ILE A 315 13.38 -9.48 28.27
CA ILE A 315 13.47 -9.51 29.72
C ILE A 315 12.44 -10.48 30.32
N ASN A 316 11.20 -10.42 29.84
CA ASN A 316 10.15 -11.35 30.32
C ASN A 316 10.51 -12.81 30.02
N TRP A 317 11.06 -13.11 28.84
CA TRP A 317 11.47 -14.46 28.45
C TRP A 317 12.71 -14.95 29.20
N LEU A 318 13.66 -14.06 29.50
CA LEU A 318 14.81 -14.36 30.38
C LEU A 318 14.33 -14.73 31.78
N ILE A 319 13.35 -14.00 32.34
CA ILE A 319 12.75 -14.33 33.64
C ILE A 319 12.07 -15.70 33.57
N ARG A 320 11.34 -16.02 32.51
CA ARG A 320 10.62 -17.29 32.36
C ARG A 320 11.56 -18.49 32.10
N SER A 321 12.77 -18.25 31.61
CA SER A 321 13.82 -19.25 31.41
C SER A 321 14.82 -19.30 32.55
N ASP A 322 14.52 -18.71 33.73
CA ASP A 322 15.33 -18.64 34.93
C ASP A 322 16.72 -17.97 34.79
N ARG A 323 16.84 -17.09 33.78
CA ARG A 323 18.06 -16.29 33.52
C ARG A 323 17.96 -14.92 34.19
N LEU A 324 17.75 -14.90 35.51
CA LEU A 324 17.37 -13.69 36.25
C LEU A 324 18.51 -12.62 36.27
N ALA A 325 19.77 -13.02 36.34
CA ALA A 325 20.89 -12.08 36.31
C ALA A 325 21.00 -11.31 35.00
N GLU A 326 20.77 -11.97 33.87
CA GLU A 326 20.74 -11.33 32.55
C GLU A 326 19.55 -10.42 32.40
N ALA A 327 18.36 -10.85 32.86
CA ALA A 327 17.16 -10.04 32.85
C ALA A 327 17.34 -8.74 33.67
N ALA A 328 17.95 -8.81 34.84
CA ALA A 328 18.22 -7.66 35.70
C ALA A 328 19.21 -6.68 35.03
N THR A 329 20.30 -7.20 34.45
CA THR A 329 21.28 -6.40 33.74
C THR A 329 20.65 -5.66 32.56
N LEU A 330 19.84 -6.36 31.74
CA LEU A 330 19.20 -5.76 30.59
C LEU A 330 18.13 -4.73 31.00
N LEU A 331 17.36 -4.99 32.06
CA LEU A 331 16.36 -4.03 32.57
C LEU A 331 17.02 -2.74 33.08
N GLN A 332 18.15 -2.85 33.77
CA GLN A 332 18.91 -1.69 34.24
C GLN A 332 19.46 -0.86 33.07
N ALA A 333 20.05 -1.52 32.07
CA ALA A 333 20.54 -0.85 30.87
C ALA A 333 19.41 -0.15 30.11
N LEU A 334 18.27 -0.83 29.94
CA LEU A 334 17.11 -0.29 29.28
C LEU A 334 16.56 0.97 29.97
N GLY A 335 16.46 0.97 31.30
CA GLY A 335 16.02 2.13 32.07
C GLY A 335 16.97 3.33 31.98
N GLN A 336 18.28 3.12 31.74
CA GLN A 336 19.24 4.19 31.56
C GLN A 336 19.28 4.76 30.15
N GLU A 337 19.19 3.91 29.13
CA GLU A 337 19.36 4.30 27.73
C GLU A 337 18.05 4.75 27.07
N TYR A 338 16.92 4.16 27.47
CA TYR A 338 15.61 4.35 26.83
C TYR A 338 14.55 5.00 27.74
N ASP A 339 14.96 5.70 28.80
CA ASP A 339 14.04 6.34 29.75
C ASP A 339 13.03 7.26 29.08
N ARG A 340 13.46 8.03 28.07
CA ARG A 340 12.56 8.95 27.32
C ARG A 340 11.52 8.18 26.50
N GLU A 341 11.90 7.09 25.86
CA GLU A 341 11.00 6.27 25.04
C GLU A 341 9.99 5.54 25.92
N ILE A 342 10.46 4.96 27.02
CA ILE A 342 9.65 4.26 28.00
C ILE A 342 8.64 5.25 28.65
N SER A 343 9.10 6.42 29.08
CA SER A 343 8.25 7.43 29.71
C SER A 343 7.24 8.06 28.76
N ALA A 344 7.51 8.07 27.45
CA ALA A 344 6.59 8.59 26.42
C ALA A 344 5.41 7.66 26.13
N SER A 345 5.49 6.39 26.51
CA SER A 345 4.46 5.38 26.27
C SER A 345 3.97 4.74 27.55
N ALA A 346 2.70 4.95 27.89
CA ALA A 346 2.10 4.36 29.10
C ALA A 346 2.19 2.82 29.10
N ASP A 347 2.08 2.16 27.95
CA ASP A 347 2.22 0.69 27.83
C ASP A 347 3.65 0.25 28.17
N LEU A 348 4.65 0.90 27.59
CA LEU A 348 6.05 0.58 27.87
C LEU A 348 6.42 0.83 29.34
N ALA A 349 5.97 1.95 29.90
CA ALA A 349 6.20 2.30 31.31
C ALA A 349 5.57 1.26 32.26
N ASN A 350 4.34 0.85 32.01
CA ASN A 350 3.65 -0.17 32.80
C ASN A 350 4.36 -1.54 32.71
N ARG A 351 4.78 -1.95 31.50
CA ARG A 351 5.52 -3.21 31.32
C ARG A 351 6.87 -3.17 32.00
N PHE A 352 7.61 -2.06 31.88
CA PHE A 352 8.89 -1.86 32.55
C PHE A 352 8.76 -2.00 34.08
N GLN A 353 7.79 -1.28 34.66
CA GLN A 353 7.51 -1.32 36.10
C GLN A 353 7.12 -2.73 36.55
N PHE A 354 6.24 -3.40 35.82
CA PHE A 354 5.82 -4.77 36.11
C PHE A 354 7.01 -5.75 36.15
N LEU A 355 7.92 -5.65 35.17
CA LEU A 355 9.11 -6.51 35.10
C LEU A 355 10.10 -6.19 36.21
N SER A 356 10.25 -4.91 36.57
CA SER A 356 11.07 -4.46 37.70
C SER A 356 10.59 -5.06 39.02
N ASP A 357 9.29 -4.93 39.31
CA ASP A 357 8.68 -5.46 40.53
C ASP A 357 8.75 -6.99 40.57
N ARG A 358 8.62 -7.65 39.43
CA ARG A 358 8.74 -9.12 39.33
C ARG A 358 10.16 -9.61 39.64
N LEU A 359 11.17 -8.96 39.06
CA LEU A 359 12.58 -9.30 39.31
C LEU A 359 12.96 -9.08 40.78
N GLN A 360 12.52 -7.99 41.41
CA GLN A 360 12.75 -7.75 42.83
C GLN A 360 12.17 -8.85 43.73
N ARG A 361 10.96 -9.35 43.37
CA ARG A 361 10.31 -10.46 44.13
C ARG A 361 11.00 -11.79 43.95
N LEU A 362 11.64 -12.06 42.82
CA LEU A 362 12.33 -13.31 42.55
C LEU A 362 13.79 -13.31 43.01
N GLY A 363 14.39 -12.12 43.26
CA GLY A 363 15.75 -11.96 43.77
C GLY A 363 15.89 -11.92 45.31
N ASN A 364 14.74 -11.84 46.03
CA ASN A 364 14.61 -11.97 47.48
C ASN A 364 14.14 -13.37 47.87
#